data_cba5e0a908a70bb75e200c161dfbfdaf
#
_entry.id   cba5e0a908a70bb75e200c161dfbfdaf
#
_cell.length_a   1.000
_cell.length_b   1.000
_cell.length_c   1.000
_cell.angle_alpha   90.00
_cell.angle_beta   90.00
_cell.angle_gamma   90.00
#
_symmetry.space_group_name_H-M   'P 1'
#
loop_
_entity.id
_entity.type
_entity.pdbx_description
1 polymer ?
#
loop_
_entity_poly.entity_id
_entity_poly.type
_entity_poly.pdbx_seq_one_letter_code
_entity_poly.pdbx_strand_id
1 'polypeptide(L)'
;SSAASDVYKRQVAYGTAVAIDNLFDDDTYVTIDELINRIDTFDRSLIKEHKAVSKPFFADEADYKEFTQRHDKELYKLSEPHIKNGVLNVYLGIDSGSTTSKFVLIDEEEKVIDTFYANNHGDPIKVVKEGITKIYDKYADKGIKLVCRGMGTTGYGEHLLAKAFRADYHTVETVAHTTGCQKFYPDTTFVLDIGGQDMKAIWLNDGVITNIMLNEACSSGCGSFLENFASNLNIDVKDIAK
;
A
#
# COMPACT_ATOMS: atom_id res chain seq x y z
N SER A 1 -16.02 23.68 -20.62
CA SER A 1 -15.03 22.80 -19.98
C SER A 1 -15.64 21.78 -19.01
N SER A 2 -16.79 22.00 -18.35
CA SER A 2 -17.44 21.00 -17.47
C SER A 2 -18.12 19.85 -18.22
N ALA A 3 -18.68 20.10 -19.41
CA ALA A 3 -19.35 19.08 -20.21
C ALA A 3 -18.42 17.99 -20.74
N ALA A 4 -17.16 18.31 -21.10
CA ALA A 4 -16.18 17.35 -21.55
C ALA A 4 -15.75 16.38 -20.43
N SER A 5 -15.70 16.85 -19.18
CA SER A 5 -15.37 16.02 -18.02
C SER A 5 -16.48 15.02 -17.66
N ASP A 6 -17.76 15.38 -17.89
CA ASP A 6 -18.89 14.51 -17.60
C ASP A 6 -19.10 13.41 -18.66
N VAL A 7 -18.83 13.72 -19.92
CA VAL A 7 -18.81 12.71 -20.99
C VAL A 7 -17.71 11.70 -20.75
N TYR A 8 -16.51 12.15 -20.34
CA TYR A 8 -15.38 11.26 -20.06
C TYR A 8 -15.67 10.26 -18.93
N LYS A 9 -16.37 10.67 -17.89
CA LYS A 9 -16.75 9.79 -16.77
C LYS A 9 -17.77 8.71 -17.13
N ARG A 10 -18.49 8.87 -18.25
CA ARG A 10 -19.58 7.98 -18.68
C ARG A 10 -19.27 7.18 -19.93
N GLN A 11 -18.06 7.30 -20.50
CA GLN A 11 -17.70 6.66 -21.77
C GLN A 11 -17.86 5.16 -21.76
N VAL A 12 -17.47 4.49 -20.66
CA VAL A 12 -17.57 3.03 -20.55
C VAL A 12 -19.02 2.58 -20.58
N ALA A 13 -19.89 3.23 -19.80
CA ALA A 13 -21.34 2.94 -19.77
C ALA A 13 -21.99 3.27 -21.13
N TYR A 14 -21.62 4.39 -21.77
CA TYR A 14 -22.08 4.75 -23.09
C TYR A 14 -21.66 3.71 -24.15
N GLY A 15 -20.38 3.31 -24.14
CA GLY A 15 -19.86 2.28 -25.03
C GLY A 15 -20.56 0.94 -24.87
N THR A 16 -20.89 0.55 -23.63
CA THR A 16 -21.66 -0.66 -23.34
C THR A 16 -23.08 -0.56 -23.93
N ALA A 17 -23.74 0.57 -23.77
CA ALA A 17 -25.08 0.77 -24.33
C ALA A 17 -25.09 0.73 -25.88
N VAL A 18 -24.09 1.35 -26.52
CA VAL A 18 -23.96 1.32 -28.00
C VAL A 18 -23.62 -0.09 -28.49
N ALA A 19 -22.82 -0.86 -27.74
CA ALA A 19 -22.47 -2.21 -28.11
C ALA A 19 -23.68 -3.15 -28.17
N ILE A 20 -24.68 -2.95 -27.31
CA ILE A 20 -25.91 -3.75 -27.31
C ILE A 20 -26.66 -3.59 -28.64
N ASP A 21 -26.77 -2.36 -29.13
CA ASP A 21 -27.47 -2.04 -30.37
C ASP A 21 -26.83 -2.74 -31.60
N ASN A 22 -25.54 -3.01 -31.54
CA ASN A 22 -24.77 -3.65 -32.61
C ASN A 22 -24.63 -5.19 -32.47
N LEU A 23 -24.92 -5.74 -31.30
CA LEU A 23 -24.65 -7.16 -31.00
C LEU A 23 -25.92 -8.03 -30.94
N PHE A 24 -27.10 -7.42 -30.79
CA PHE A 24 -28.36 -8.14 -30.62
C PHE A 24 -29.36 -7.73 -31.67
N ASP A 25 -29.70 -8.67 -32.57
CA ASP A 25 -30.74 -8.55 -33.58
C ASP A 25 -32.15 -8.87 -33.04
N ASP A 26 -32.32 -9.02 -31.74
CA ASP A 26 -33.58 -9.47 -31.13
C ASP A 26 -34.42 -8.30 -30.63
N ASP A 27 -35.67 -8.21 -31.12
CA ASP A 27 -36.66 -7.21 -30.74
C ASP A 27 -37.26 -7.41 -29.34
N THR A 28 -36.57 -8.10 -28.44
CA THR A 28 -37.02 -8.31 -27.06
C THR A 28 -36.65 -7.12 -26.16
N TYR A 29 -37.57 -6.15 -26.17
CA TYR A 29 -37.44 -4.98 -25.28
C TYR A 29 -38.03 -5.28 -23.91
N VAL A 30 -37.31 -4.83 -22.85
CA VAL A 30 -37.80 -4.85 -21.48
C VAL A 30 -38.13 -3.39 -21.10
N THR A 31 -39.31 -3.16 -20.54
CA THR A 31 -39.67 -1.83 -20.07
C THR A 31 -38.89 -1.44 -18.83
N ILE A 32 -38.74 -0.15 -18.58
CA ILE A 32 -38.05 0.33 -17.36
C ILE A 32 -38.78 -0.15 -16.09
N ASP A 33 -40.12 -0.19 -16.10
CA ASP A 33 -40.90 -0.71 -14.97
C ASP A 33 -40.63 -2.19 -14.71
N GLU A 34 -40.44 -2.97 -15.76
CA GLU A 34 -40.09 -4.38 -15.64
C GLU A 34 -38.65 -4.56 -15.12
N LEU A 35 -37.70 -3.72 -15.55
CA LEU A 35 -36.33 -3.73 -14.99
C LEU A 35 -36.34 -3.38 -13.50
N ILE A 36 -37.11 -2.35 -13.10
CA ILE A 36 -37.26 -1.97 -11.69
C ILE A 36 -37.84 -3.15 -10.90
N ASN A 37 -38.91 -3.75 -11.41
CA ASN A 37 -39.55 -4.89 -10.76
C ASN A 37 -38.57 -6.11 -10.63
N ARG A 38 -37.75 -6.39 -11.63
CA ARG A 38 -36.73 -7.43 -11.57
C ARG A 38 -35.68 -7.15 -10.48
N ILE A 39 -35.27 -5.88 -10.29
CA ILE A 39 -34.34 -5.47 -9.24
C ILE A 39 -34.98 -5.59 -7.87
N ASP A 40 -36.23 -5.13 -7.72
CA ASP A 40 -36.96 -5.13 -6.45
C ASP A 40 -37.34 -6.56 -6.00
N THR A 41 -37.62 -7.44 -6.95
CA THR A 41 -37.95 -8.85 -6.69
C THR A 41 -36.72 -9.76 -6.67
N PHE A 42 -35.51 -9.23 -6.95
CA PHE A 42 -34.30 -10.02 -6.94
C PHE A 42 -34.00 -10.56 -5.54
N ASP A 43 -34.06 -11.86 -5.42
CA ASP A 43 -33.76 -12.51 -4.16
C ASP A 43 -32.26 -12.51 -3.88
N ARG A 44 -31.85 -11.61 -3.01
CA ARG A 44 -30.45 -11.47 -2.59
C ARG A 44 -29.92 -12.69 -1.85
N SER A 45 -30.81 -13.61 -1.40
CA SER A 45 -30.35 -14.86 -0.80
C SER A 45 -29.66 -15.78 -1.81
N LEU A 46 -30.02 -15.66 -3.10
CA LEU A 46 -29.36 -16.40 -4.18
C LEU A 46 -27.88 -16.03 -4.34
N ILE A 47 -27.48 -14.78 -3.96
CA ILE A 47 -26.07 -14.38 -3.93
C ILE A 47 -25.31 -15.10 -2.79
N LYS A 48 -26.03 -15.45 -1.72
CA LYS A 48 -25.44 -16.14 -0.56
C LYS A 48 -25.23 -17.64 -0.78
N GLU A 49 -25.89 -18.24 -1.76
CA GLU A 49 -25.76 -19.69 -2.04
C GLU A 49 -24.46 -20.06 -2.74
N HIS A 50 -23.75 -19.11 -3.35
CA HIS A 50 -22.35 -19.30 -3.74
C HIS A 50 -21.39 -19.01 -2.59
N LYS A 51 -21.68 -19.47 -1.38
CA LYS A 51 -20.63 -19.68 -0.39
C LYS A 51 -19.73 -20.78 -0.94
N ALA A 52 -18.72 -20.40 -1.70
CA ALA A 52 -17.52 -21.20 -1.72
C ALA A 52 -17.08 -21.28 -0.25
N VAL A 53 -17.40 -22.38 0.41
CA VAL A 53 -16.92 -22.67 1.74
C VAL A 53 -15.44 -23.00 1.56
N SER A 54 -14.62 -21.94 1.41
CA SER A 54 -13.20 -22.09 1.55
C SER A 54 -12.97 -22.61 2.97
N LYS A 55 -12.14 -23.64 3.09
CA LYS A 55 -11.71 -24.10 4.41
C LYS A 55 -11.12 -22.91 5.17
N PRO A 56 -11.31 -22.84 6.50
CA PRO A 56 -10.62 -21.85 7.31
C PRO A 56 -9.13 -21.84 6.98
N PHE A 57 -8.49 -20.67 7.01
CA PHE A 57 -7.06 -20.55 6.71
C PHE A 57 -6.21 -21.36 7.70
N PHE A 58 -6.63 -21.39 8.95
CA PHE A 58 -6.06 -22.22 10.00
C PHE A 58 -7.03 -23.33 10.38
N ALA A 59 -6.52 -24.56 10.55
CA ALA A 59 -7.34 -25.70 10.94
C ALA A 59 -7.83 -25.58 12.39
N ASP A 60 -6.99 -25.05 13.27
CA ASP A 60 -7.26 -24.84 14.69
C ASP A 60 -6.35 -23.75 15.27
N GLU A 61 -6.51 -23.47 16.57
CA GLU A 61 -5.70 -22.47 17.27
C GLU A 61 -4.21 -22.86 17.40
N ALA A 62 -3.88 -24.15 17.37
CA ALA A 62 -2.50 -24.59 17.40
C ALA A 62 -1.78 -24.27 16.10
N ASP A 63 -2.44 -24.47 14.96
CA ASP A 63 -1.95 -24.11 13.62
C ASP A 63 -1.72 -22.58 13.50
N TYR A 64 -2.67 -21.78 13.97
CA TYR A 64 -2.52 -20.31 14.05
C TYR A 64 -1.33 -19.92 14.93
N LYS A 65 -1.15 -20.58 16.07
CA LYS A 65 -0.06 -20.28 17.01
C LYS A 65 1.31 -20.67 16.43
N GLU A 66 1.39 -21.78 15.71
CA GLU A 66 2.60 -22.18 15.00
C GLU A 66 2.96 -21.15 13.91
N PHE A 67 1.97 -20.71 13.13
CA PHE A 67 2.13 -19.66 12.13
C PHE A 67 2.66 -18.38 12.75
N THR A 68 2.03 -17.86 13.81
CA THR A 68 2.47 -16.62 14.47
C THR A 68 3.87 -16.75 15.05
N GLN A 69 4.19 -17.86 15.73
CA GLN A 69 5.54 -18.09 16.29
C GLN A 69 6.63 -18.13 15.21
N ARG A 70 6.32 -18.66 14.04
CA ARG A 70 7.24 -18.67 12.89
C ARG A 70 7.48 -17.26 12.35
N HIS A 71 6.41 -16.48 12.21
CA HIS A 71 6.50 -15.12 11.65
C HIS A 71 6.98 -14.07 12.65
N ASP A 72 6.69 -14.22 13.94
CA ASP A 72 7.17 -13.30 14.97
C ASP A 72 8.70 -13.23 15.07
N LYS A 73 9.39 -14.27 14.62
CA LYS A 73 10.87 -14.28 14.55
C LYS A 73 11.42 -13.33 13.49
N GLU A 74 10.63 -13.09 12.44
CA GLU A 74 10.99 -12.23 11.31
C GLU A 74 10.63 -10.76 11.56
N LEU A 75 9.96 -10.44 12.68
CA LEU A 75 9.63 -9.06 13.02
C LEU A 75 10.91 -8.29 13.36
N TYR A 76 11.18 -7.25 12.55
CA TYR A 76 12.31 -6.36 12.80
C TYR A 76 12.07 -5.58 14.10
N LYS A 77 13.05 -5.63 15.00
CA LYS A 77 13.04 -4.85 16.23
C LYS A 77 13.87 -3.59 16.05
N LEU A 78 13.33 -2.45 16.46
CA LEU A 78 14.10 -1.21 16.47
C LEU A 78 15.37 -1.38 17.32
N SER A 79 16.47 -0.87 16.81
CA SER A 79 17.75 -0.90 17.50
C SER A 79 17.86 0.25 18.49
N GLU A 80 18.63 0.06 19.55
CA GLU A 80 19.00 1.15 20.45
C GLU A 80 19.91 2.13 19.71
N PRO A 81 19.61 3.45 19.76
CA PRO A 81 20.38 4.44 19.04
C PRO A 81 21.79 4.63 19.63
N HIS A 82 22.78 4.73 18.76
CA HIS A 82 24.14 5.02 19.17
C HIS A 82 24.35 6.54 19.36
N ILE A 83 24.23 7.04 20.60
CA ILE A 83 24.33 8.45 20.94
C ILE A 83 25.75 8.82 21.34
N LYS A 84 26.34 9.81 20.65
CA LYS A 84 27.67 10.32 20.96
C LYS A 84 27.55 11.77 21.50
N ASN A 85 27.95 11.98 22.73
CA ASN A 85 27.94 13.32 23.38
C ASN A 85 26.58 14.03 23.29
N GLY A 86 25.48 13.31 23.47
CA GLY A 86 24.12 13.86 23.36
C GLY A 86 23.65 14.13 21.93
N VAL A 87 24.42 13.71 20.93
CA VAL A 87 24.07 13.86 19.50
C VAL A 87 23.82 12.49 18.89
N LEU A 88 22.75 12.40 18.12
CA LEU A 88 22.38 11.23 17.31
C LEU A 88 22.37 11.63 15.83
N ASN A 89 23.33 11.13 15.08
CA ASN A 89 23.38 11.26 13.63
C ASN A 89 22.45 10.24 12.98
N VAL A 90 21.63 10.70 12.04
CA VAL A 90 20.63 9.87 11.37
C VAL A 90 20.59 10.10 9.87
N TYR A 91 20.18 9.09 9.13
CA TYR A 91 19.73 9.22 7.74
C TYR A 91 18.24 8.93 7.70
N LEU A 92 17.51 9.70 6.89
CA LEU A 92 16.06 9.64 6.77
C LEU A 92 15.65 9.14 5.38
N GLY A 93 15.00 7.99 5.33
CA GLY A 93 14.38 7.47 4.12
C GLY A 93 12.87 7.62 4.16
N ILE A 94 12.26 8.27 3.16
CA ILE A 94 10.82 8.54 3.08
C ILE A 94 10.23 7.82 1.88
N ASP A 95 9.23 6.97 2.11
CA ASP A 95 8.37 6.40 1.08
C ASP A 95 6.98 7.05 1.18
N SER A 96 6.59 7.77 0.12
CA SER A 96 5.26 8.39 0.01
C SER A 96 4.49 7.78 -1.15
N GLY A 97 3.67 6.80 -0.82
CA GLY A 97 2.72 6.20 -1.75
C GLY A 97 1.49 7.09 -2.00
N SER A 98 0.54 6.59 -2.78
CA SER A 98 -0.71 7.28 -3.10
C SER A 98 -1.63 7.48 -1.87
N THR A 99 -1.62 6.56 -0.93
CA THR A 99 -2.51 6.53 0.24
C THR A 99 -1.80 6.79 1.55
N THR A 100 -0.56 6.36 1.68
CA THR A 100 0.19 6.39 2.94
C THR A 100 1.59 6.95 2.75
N SER A 101 2.12 7.60 3.80
CA SER A 101 3.54 7.93 3.91
C SER A 101 4.17 7.18 5.07
N LYS A 102 5.38 6.72 4.82
CA LYS A 102 6.20 6.00 5.78
C LYS A 102 7.59 6.60 5.75
N PHE A 103 8.27 6.60 6.86
CA PHE A 103 9.69 6.86 6.86
C PHE A 103 10.41 6.06 7.95
N VAL A 104 11.69 5.88 7.74
CA VAL A 104 12.60 5.24 8.68
C VAL A 104 13.76 6.16 8.99
N LEU A 105 14.23 6.14 10.23
CA LEU A 105 15.51 6.70 10.63
C LEU A 105 16.47 5.56 10.85
N ILE A 106 17.61 5.64 10.20
CA ILE A 106 18.75 4.74 10.45
C ILE A 106 19.93 5.52 11.03
N ASP A 107 20.74 4.89 11.83
CA ASP A 107 21.99 5.46 12.35
C ASP A 107 23.16 5.29 11.37
N GLU A 108 24.37 5.69 11.81
CA GLU A 108 25.61 5.57 11.03
C GLU A 108 26.04 4.11 10.78
N GLU A 109 25.47 3.15 11.50
CA GLU A 109 25.67 1.70 11.32
C GLU A 109 24.53 1.05 10.50
N GLU A 110 23.67 1.86 9.88
CA GLU A 110 22.50 1.46 9.07
C GLU A 110 21.46 0.67 9.88
N LYS A 111 21.40 0.83 11.19
CA LYS A 111 20.40 0.21 12.04
C LYS A 111 19.15 1.09 12.11
N VAL A 112 17.98 0.49 11.96
CA VAL A 112 16.69 1.21 12.09
C VAL A 112 16.47 1.54 13.56
N ILE A 113 16.42 2.83 13.87
CA ILE A 113 16.26 3.35 15.24
C ILE A 113 14.87 3.94 15.50
N ASP A 114 14.19 4.35 14.46
CA ASP A 114 12.81 4.83 14.56
C ASP A 114 12.06 4.71 13.23
N THR A 115 10.72 4.66 13.31
CA THR A 115 9.85 4.51 12.14
C THR A 115 8.58 5.35 12.30
N PHE A 116 7.99 5.71 11.16
CA PHE A 116 6.71 6.38 11.10
C PHE A 116 5.85 5.79 9.98
N TYR A 117 4.55 5.69 10.22
CA TYR A 117 3.57 5.25 9.23
C TYR A 117 2.25 5.99 9.46
N ALA A 118 1.70 6.61 8.43
CA ALA A 118 0.40 7.26 8.50
C ALA A 118 -0.28 7.37 7.13
N ASN A 119 -1.59 7.54 7.14
CA ASN A 119 -2.37 7.86 5.94
C ASN A 119 -2.10 9.30 5.50
N ASN A 120 -1.98 9.53 4.20
CA ASN A 120 -1.69 10.84 3.62
C ASN A 120 -2.84 11.84 3.71
N HIS A 121 -4.09 11.35 3.78
CA HIS A 121 -5.29 12.21 3.73
C HIS A 121 -5.25 13.29 2.63
N GLY A 122 -4.56 13.00 1.51
CA GLY A 122 -4.37 13.93 0.40
C GLY A 122 -3.27 14.97 0.58
N ASP A 123 -2.58 15.02 1.72
CA ASP A 123 -1.48 15.96 2.00
C ASP A 123 -0.24 15.25 2.61
N PRO A 124 0.57 14.59 1.78
CA PRO A 124 1.73 13.85 2.25
C PRO A 124 2.81 14.75 2.90
N ILE A 125 2.94 16.02 2.45
CA ILE A 125 3.94 16.95 3.02
C ILE A 125 3.60 17.22 4.48
N LYS A 126 2.34 17.52 4.77
CA LYS A 126 1.87 17.78 6.13
C LYS A 126 2.09 16.57 7.02
N VAL A 127 1.68 15.39 6.55
CA VAL A 127 1.79 14.13 7.30
C VAL A 127 3.25 13.79 7.62
N VAL A 128 4.15 13.89 6.65
CA VAL A 128 5.57 13.65 6.88
C VAL A 128 6.18 14.68 7.83
N LYS A 129 5.83 15.96 7.70
CA LYS A 129 6.28 17.02 8.62
C LYS A 129 5.84 16.71 10.06
N GLU A 130 4.58 16.35 10.27
CA GLU A 130 4.06 16.00 11.60
C GLU A 130 4.80 14.78 12.19
N GLY A 131 5.07 13.77 11.37
CA GLY A 131 5.84 12.61 11.81
C GLY A 131 7.27 12.94 12.20
N ILE A 132 7.98 13.73 11.39
CA ILE A 132 9.35 14.19 11.69
C ILE A 132 9.34 15.01 13.00
N THR A 133 8.36 15.91 13.18
CA THR A 133 8.24 16.72 14.39
C THR A 133 8.06 15.83 15.63
N LYS A 134 7.17 14.83 15.57
CA LYS A 134 6.97 13.88 16.69
C LYS A 134 8.24 13.14 17.08
N ILE A 135 9.02 12.70 16.08
CA ILE A 135 10.28 12.00 16.37
C ILE A 135 11.32 12.99 16.92
N TYR A 136 11.40 14.21 16.37
CA TYR A 136 12.28 15.23 16.87
C TYR A 136 12.00 15.52 18.36
N ASP A 137 10.74 15.78 18.71
CA ASP A 137 10.32 16.06 20.10
C ASP A 137 10.64 14.88 21.02
N LYS A 138 10.37 13.65 20.60
CA LYS A 138 10.69 12.41 21.35
C LYS A 138 12.18 12.34 21.77
N TYR A 139 13.10 12.77 20.91
CA TYR A 139 14.54 12.76 21.21
C TYR A 139 14.95 14.02 21.96
N ALA A 140 14.37 15.18 21.64
CA ALA A 140 14.62 16.44 22.34
C ALA A 140 14.23 16.36 23.82
N ASP A 141 13.10 15.72 24.15
CA ASP A 141 12.64 15.49 25.52
C ASP A 141 13.62 14.63 26.33
N LYS A 142 14.42 13.82 25.66
CA LYS A 142 15.50 13.01 26.26
C LYS A 142 16.85 13.75 26.30
N GLY A 143 16.89 15.02 25.89
CA GLY A 143 18.12 15.80 25.81
C GLY A 143 19.04 15.36 24.66
N ILE A 144 18.52 14.66 23.66
CA ILE A 144 19.29 14.15 22.52
C ILE A 144 19.06 15.04 21.32
N LYS A 145 20.15 15.56 20.74
CA LYS A 145 20.13 16.36 19.52
C LYS A 145 20.15 15.42 18.29
N LEU A 146 19.05 15.39 17.54
CA LEU A 146 19.01 14.73 16.23
C LEU A 146 19.72 15.56 15.18
N VAL A 147 20.58 14.94 14.38
CA VAL A 147 21.26 15.55 13.24
C VAL A 147 21.03 14.68 12.01
N CYS A 148 20.19 15.15 11.08
CA CYS A 148 19.99 14.48 9.80
C CYS A 148 21.22 14.71 8.91
N ARG A 149 21.89 13.63 8.52
CA ARG A 149 23.09 13.61 7.68
C ARG A 149 22.77 13.45 6.21
N GLY A 150 21.62 12.90 5.90
CA GLY A 150 21.14 12.74 4.54
C GLY A 150 19.69 12.31 4.52
N MET A 151 18.99 12.69 3.46
CA MET A 151 17.57 12.39 3.24
C MET A 151 17.35 11.85 1.83
N GLY A 152 16.65 10.73 1.75
CA GLY A 152 16.18 10.14 0.50
C GLY A 152 14.67 10.03 0.43
N THR A 153 14.09 10.15 -0.77
CA THR A 153 12.65 9.99 -1.01
C THR A 153 12.37 8.98 -2.11
N THR A 154 11.25 8.28 -1.97
CA THR A 154 10.74 7.34 -2.97
C THR A 154 9.20 7.29 -2.95
N GLY A 155 8.61 6.48 -3.81
CA GLY A 155 7.17 6.32 -3.95
C GLY A 155 6.56 7.34 -4.89
N TYR A 156 5.23 7.30 -5.03
CA TYR A 156 4.49 8.17 -5.95
C TYR A 156 4.73 9.68 -5.71
N GLY A 157 4.95 10.06 -4.43
CA GLY A 157 5.25 11.45 -4.01
C GLY A 157 6.73 11.82 -4.00
N GLU A 158 7.64 11.00 -4.54
CA GLU A 158 9.09 11.17 -4.42
C GLU A 158 9.58 12.57 -4.80
N HIS A 159 9.21 13.05 -5.98
CA HIS A 159 9.63 14.38 -6.47
C HIS A 159 9.04 15.53 -5.66
N LEU A 160 7.78 15.40 -5.22
CA LEU A 160 7.10 16.40 -4.42
C LEU A 160 7.82 16.56 -3.06
N LEU A 161 8.08 15.45 -2.39
CA LEU A 161 8.75 15.45 -1.08
C LEU A 161 10.23 15.82 -1.21
N ALA A 162 10.92 15.32 -2.25
CA ALA A 162 12.30 15.70 -2.52
C ALA A 162 12.45 17.22 -2.65
N LYS A 163 11.54 17.87 -3.38
CA LYS A 163 11.53 19.32 -3.54
C LYS A 163 11.12 20.05 -2.26
N ALA A 164 10.09 19.58 -1.55
CA ALA A 164 9.57 20.21 -0.35
C ALA A 164 10.60 20.20 0.80
N PHE A 165 11.28 19.07 0.99
CA PHE A 165 12.25 18.87 2.07
C PHE A 165 13.70 19.06 1.65
N ARG A 166 13.97 19.38 0.36
CA ARG A 166 15.33 19.47 -0.23
C ARG A 166 16.14 18.20 0.02
N ALA A 167 15.52 17.05 -0.30
CA ALA A 167 16.18 15.76 -0.12
C ALA A 167 17.44 15.65 -0.97
N ASP A 168 18.47 14.97 -0.44
CA ASP A 168 19.75 14.74 -1.11
C ASP A 168 19.65 13.75 -2.25
N TYR A 169 18.66 12.85 -2.17
CA TYR A 169 18.48 11.76 -3.12
C TYR A 169 17.00 11.41 -3.31
N HIS A 170 16.62 11.01 -4.50
CA HIS A 170 15.32 10.39 -4.76
C HIS A 170 15.48 9.24 -5.76
N THR A 171 14.63 8.24 -5.65
CA THR A 171 14.67 7.08 -6.54
C THR A 171 13.28 6.46 -6.68
N VAL A 172 13.10 5.72 -7.77
CA VAL A 172 11.86 4.99 -8.01
C VAL A 172 11.66 3.88 -6.98
N GLU A 173 10.42 3.62 -6.64
CA GLU A 173 10.00 2.69 -5.59
C GLU A 173 10.59 1.27 -5.77
N THR A 174 10.63 0.75 -7.00
CA THR A 174 11.19 -0.57 -7.30
C THR A 174 12.66 -0.69 -6.91
N VAL A 175 13.46 0.34 -7.18
CA VAL A 175 14.89 0.37 -6.80
C VAL A 175 15.04 0.48 -5.28
N ALA A 176 14.28 1.38 -4.63
CA ALA A 176 14.32 1.51 -3.18
C ALA A 176 13.92 0.20 -2.48
N HIS A 177 12.85 -0.45 -2.97
CA HIS A 177 12.33 -1.70 -2.41
C HIS A 177 13.36 -2.83 -2.52
N THR A 178 13.92 -3.06 -3.72
CA THR A 178 14.93 -4.11 -3.91
C THR A 178 16.20 -3.86 -3.10
N THR A 179 16.65 -2.61 -3.01
CA THR A 179 17.81 -2.24 -2.16
C THR A 179 17.52 -2.55 -0.69
N GLY A 180 16.33 -2.22 -0.20
CA GLY A 180 15.91 -2.56 1.16
C GLY A 180 15.85 -4.06 1.40
N CYS A 181 15.24 -4.83 0.48
CA CYS A 181 15.18 -6.29 0.58
C CYS A 181 16.58 -6.92 0.65
N GLN A 182 17.49 -6.51 -0.22
CA GLN A 182 18.86 -7.04 -0.27
C GLN A 182 19.67 -6.71 0.98
N LYS A 183 19.35 -5.61 1.68
CA LYS A 183 20.00 -5.28 2.95
C LYS A 183 19.74 -6.34 4.02
N PHE A 184 18.51 -6.89 4.07
CA PHE A 184 18.11 -7.90 5.04
C PHE A 184 18.35 -9.34 4.52
N TYR A 185 18.20 -9.52 3.21
CA TYR A 185 18.31 -10.81 2.51
C TYR A 185 19.19 -10.64 1.27
N PRO A 186 20.53 -10.69 1.42
CA PRO A 186 21.48 -10.40 0.33
C PRO A 186 21.30 -11.28 -0.90
N ASP A 187 20.84 -12.51 -0.72
CA ASP A 187 20.62 -13.48 -1.81
C ASP A 187 19.22 -13.40 -2.43
N THR A 188 18.53 -12.26 -2.26
CA THR A 188 17.19 -12.07 -2.81
C THR A 188 17.21 -12.16 -4.34
N THR A 189 16.42 -13.09 -4.91
CA THR A 189 16.25 -13.28 -6.36
C THR A 189 14.86 -12.86 -6.85
N PHE A 190 13.91 -12.70 -5.94
CA PHE A 190 12.53 -12.34 -6.25
C PHE A 190 11.91 -11.51 -5.13
N VAL A 191 11.22 -10.44 -5.53
CA VAL A 191 10.40 -9.60 -4.62
C VAL A 191 8.98 -9.56 -5.16
N LEU A 192 8.02 -9.91 -4.32
CA LEU A 192 6.60 -9.66 -4.56
C LEU A 192 6.16 -8.49 -3.66
N ASP A 193 6.00 -7.34 -4.27
CA ASP A 193 5.48 -6.14 -3.61
C ASP A 193 3.97 -6.07 -3.79
N ILE A 194 3.24 -6.00 -2.67
CA ILE A 194 1.78 -5.85 -2.66
C ILE A 194 1.47 -4.50 -1.98
N GLY A 195 1.30 -3.49 -2.82
CA GLY A 195 0.97 -2.13 -2.40
C GLY A 195 -0.51 -1.93 -2.10
N GLY A 196 -0.88 -0.68 -1.80
CA GLY A 196 -2.28 -0.29 -1.59
C GLY A 196 -3.13 -0.36 -2.86
N GLN A 197 -2.55 -0.05 -4.01
CA GLN A 197 -3.26 0.07 -5.29
C GLN A 197 -2.68 -0.79 -6.41
N ASP A 198 -1.45 -1.26 -6.29
CA ASP A 198 -0.76 -2.06 -7.30
C ASP A 198 -0.01 -3.25 -6.68
N MET A 199 0.40 -4.15 -7.52
CA MET A 199 1.30 -5.26 -7.19
C MET A 199 2.43 -5.28 -8.20
N LYS A 200 3.65 -5.57 -7.72
CA LYS A 200 4.85 -5.70 -8.55
C LYS A 200 5.54 -7.01 -8.24
N ALA A 201 5.84 -7.78 -9.28
CA ALA A 201 6.73 -8.93 -9.20
C ALA A 201 8.07 -8.52 -9.82
N ILE A 202 9.14 -8.60 -9.05
CA ILE A 202 10.47 -8.10 -9.44
C ILE A 202 11.46 -9.26 -9.35
N TRP A 203 12.13 -9.57 -10.45
CA TRP A 203 13.18 -10.60 -10.50
C TRP A 203 14.55 -9.96 -10.46
N LEU A 204 15.42 -10.54 -9.66
CA LEU A 204 16.80 -10.10 -9.53
C LEU A 204 17.77 -11.24 -9.88
N ASN A 205 18.89 -10.88 -10.48
CA ASN A 205 20.02 -11.77 -10.67
C ASN A 205 21.30 -11.03 -10.25
N ASP A 206 22.06 -11.61 -9.34
CA ASP A 206 23.26 -11.00 -8.78
C ASP A 206 23.04 -9.55 -8.30
N GLY A 207 21.91 -9.32 -7.64
CA GLY A 207 21.55 -8.01 -7.11
C GLY A 207 20.98 -7.01 -8.13
N VAL A 208 20.93 -7.37 -9.40
CA VAL A 208 20.42 -6.50 -10.48
C VAL A 208 19.00 -6.90 -10.87
N ILE A 209 18.11 -5.93 -11.03
CA ILE A 209 16.76 -6.16 -11.51
C ILE A 209 16.82 -6.61 -12.98
N THR A 210 16.30 -7.80 -13.27
CA THR A 210 16.30 -8.38 -14.62
C THR A 210 14.93 -8.35 -15.27
N ASN A 211 13.85 -8.35 -14.47
CA ASN A 211 12.48 -8.28 -14.99
C ASN A 211 11.55 -7.66 -13.94
N ILE A 212 10.51 -6.98 -14.41
CA ILE A 212 9.43 -6.42 -13.58
C ILE A 212 8.11 -6.71 -14.27
N MET A 213 7.16 -7.26 -13.51
CA MET A 213 5.76 -7.36 -13.92
C MET A 213 4.90 -6.54 -12.96
N LEU A 214 4.00 -5.77 -13.55
CA LEU A 214 3.00 -4.97 -12.83
C LEU A 214 1.62 -5.54 -13.11
N ASN A 215 0.73 -5.56 -12.14
CA ASN A 215 -0.66 -5.83 -12.43
C ASN A 215 -1.29 -4.61 -13.13
N GLU A 216 -1.96 -4.83 -14.24
CA GLU A 216 -2.65 -3.75 -14.99
C GLU A 216 -4.02 -3.41 -14.40
N ALA A 217 -4.60 -4.31 -13.59
CA ALA A 217 -5.90 -4.12 -12.95
C ALA A 217 -5.73 -3.54 -11.55
N CYS A 218 -5.98 -2.25 -11.43
CA CYS A 218 -6.06 -1.57 -10.14
C CYS A 218 -7.07 -2.28 -9.21
N SER A 219 -6.72 -2.50 -7.96
CA SER A 219 -7.55 -3.08 -6.90
C SER A 219 -7.84 -4.60 -6.92
N SER A 220 -7.39 -5.36 -7.91
CA SER A 220 -7.55 -6.82 -7.89
C SER A 220 -6.35 -7.47 -7.21
N GLY A 221 -6.46 -7.74 -5.89
CA GLY A 221 -5.40 -8.38 -5.10
C GLY A 221 -4.46 -7.41 -4.38
N CYS A 222 -4.75 -6.12 -4.37
CA CYS A 222 -4.00 -5.10 -3.62
C CYS A 222 -4.64 -4.80 -2.26
N GLY A 223 -3.96 -4.03 -1.40
CA GLY A 223 -4.44 -3.66 -0.08
C GLY A 223 -5.81 -2.96 -0.08
N SER A 224 -6.09 -2.11 -1.07
CA SER A 224 -7.38 -1.44 -1.22
C SER A 224 -8.56 -2.41 -1.42
N PHE A 225 -8.33 -3.58 -2.03
CA PHE A 225 -9.35 -4.62 -2.12
C PHE A 225 -9.73 -5.15 -0.72
N LEU A 226 -8.72 -5.43 0.12
CA LEU A 226 -8.94 -5.89 1.49
C LEU A 226 -9.62 -4.82 2.35
N GLU A 227 -9.23 -3.55 2.21
CA GLU A 227 -9.85 -2.42 2.92
C GLU A 227 -11.33 -2.26 2.52
N ASN A 228 -11.64 -2.33 1.23
CA ASN A 228 -13.02 -2.26 0.74
C ASN A 228 -13.85 -3.45 1.21
N PHE A 229 -13.26 -4.65 1.21
CA PHE A 229 -13.91 -5.86 1.69
C PHE A 229 -14.22 -5.78 3.19
N ALA A 230 -13.25 -5.37 4.01
CA ALA A 230 -13.43 -5.15 5.45
C ALA A 230 -14.52 -4.10 5.73
N SER A 231 -14.50 -2.98 5.00
CA SER A 231 -15.49 -1.92 5.13
C SER A 231 -16.91 -2.41 4.83
N ASN A 232 -17.08 -3.23 3.80
CA ASN A 232 -18.38 -3.82 3.46
C ASN A 232 -18.89 -4.80 4.52
N LEU A 233 -17.98 -5.40 5.28
CA LEU A 233 -18.30 -6.29 6.40
C LEU A 233 -18.43 -5.54 7.73
N ASN A 234 -18.17 -4.23 7.78
CA ASN A 234 -18.09 -3.41 9.00
C ASN A 234 -17.07 -3.94 10.03
N ILE A 235 -15.93 -4.42 9.57
CA ILE A 235 -14.82 -4.88 10.41
C ILE A 235 -13.55 -4.08 10.11
N ASP A 236 -12.60 -4.07 11.04
CA ASP A 236 -11.25 -3.54 10.77
C ASP A 236 -10.52 -4.50 9.81
N VAL A 237 -9.77 -3.95 8.84
CA VAL A 237 -8.98 -4.75 7.90
C VAL A 237 -8.02 -5.72 8.60
N LYS A 238 -7.54 -5.37 9.80
CA LYS A 238 -6.69 -6.22 10.64
C LYS A 238 -7.39 -7.46 11.19
N ASP A 239 -8.73 -7.45 11.18
CA ASP A 239 -9.55 -8.54 11.71
C ASP A 239 -10.01 -9.53 10.63
N ILE A 240 -9.69 -9.27 9.34
CA ILE A 240 -10.03 -10.16 8.23
C ILE A 240 -9.40 -11.55 8.40
N ALA A 241 -8.22 -11.61 8.99
CA ALA A 241 -7.46 -12.85 9.16
C ALA A 241 -7.73 -13.56 10.50
N LYS A 242 -8.61 -13.00 11.34
CA LYS A 242 -9.05 -13.61 12.60
C LYS A 242 -10.33 -14.39 12.39
#